data_62a8f23b3559bb7f454bc337e8a409b2
#
_entry.id   62a8f23b3559bb7f454bc337e8a409b2
#
_cell.length_a   1.000
_cell.length_b   1.000
_cell.length_c   1.000
_cell.angle_alpha   90.00
_cell.angle_beta   90.00
_cell.angle_gamma   90.00
#
_symmetry.space_group_name_H-M   'P 1'
#
loop_
_entity.id
_entity.type
_entity.pdbx_description
1 polymer ?
#
loop_
_entity_poly.entity_id
_entity_poly.type
_entity_poly.pdbx_seq_one_letter_code
_entity_poly.pdbx_strand_id
1 'polypeptide(L)'
;MALVKIHGITKEYPEGTTWMEVAREHQKEYEYDILLVRVNGKLQELHKQVKDCELSFVTAKDKPGMSAYQRSASLMMLKAFYSVAGAGNVEKLMIDFSIGRGFFVEARGNFVLNQEFLDAVKAKMREYVERKIPIMKRSVSTDDAIELFEKLGMYDKARLFRYRMVSRVNIYSIDGFEDYYYGYMVQNTGYIKHFDLIPYHYGFVLMMPQMSDPKKLPAFEPQEKLFATLTESSLWGKRMDLENVGALNDRIASGQMQRLILGQE
;
A
#
# COMPACT_ATOMS: atom_id res chain seq x y z
N MET A 1 -29.42 -7.59 16.02
CA MET A 1 -28.48 -8.61 16.54
C MET A 1 -27.97 -9.41 15.36
N ALA A 2 -26.68 -9.75 15.33
CA ALA A 2 -26.08 -10.61 14.30
C ALA A 2 -25.45 -11.85 14.96
N LEU A 3 -25.63 -13.03 14.34
CA LEU A 3 -25.11 -14.30 14.79
C LEU A 3 -23.78 -14.58 14.11
N VAL A 4 -22.70 -14.61 14.88
CA VAL A 4 -21.34 -14.86 14.37
C VAL A 4 -20.79 -16.15 14.93
N LYS A 5 -20.44 -17.07 14.03
CA LYS A 5 -19.81 -18.33 14.39
C LYS A 5 -18.28 -18.21 14.28
N ILE A 6 -17.58 -18.34 15.42
CA ILE A 6 -16.11 -18.24 15.53
C ILE A 6 -15.61 -19.54 16.16
N HIS A 7 -14.68 -20.25 15.52
CA HIS A 7 -14.15 -21.53 16.02
C HIS A 7 -15.23 -22.56 16.43
N GLY A 8 -16.37 -22.56 15.71
CA GLY A 8 -17.50 -23.47 16.02
C GLY A 8 -18.46 -22.93 17.08
N ILE A 9 -18.14 -21.87 17.80
CA ILE A 9 -19.00 -21.25 18.83
C ILE A 9 -19.76 -20.07 18.19
N THR A 10 -21.07 -20.06 18.39
CA THR A 10 -21.93 -18.96 17.91
C THR A 10 -22.14 -17.96 19.03
N LYS A 11 -21.93 -16.67 18.72
CA LYS A 11 -22.16 -15.55 19.62
C LYS A 11 -23.01 -14.48 18.93
N GLU A 12 -23.86 -13.82 19.72
CA GLU A 12 -24.67 -12.68 19.27
C GLU A 12 -23.95 -11.36 19.47
N TYR A 13 -23.99 -10.49 18.47
CA TYR A 13 -23.46 -9.13 18.53
C TYR A 13 -24.57 -8.12 18.23
N PRO A 14 -24.57 -6.95 18.92
CA PRO A 14 -25.50 -5.87 18.64
C PRO A 14 -25.38 -5.37 17.19
N GLU A 15 -26.48 -4.84 16.66
CA GLU A 15 -26.46 -4.15 15.38
C GLU A 15 -25.53 -2.92 15.43
N GLY A 16 -24.76 -2.71 14.35
CA GLY A 16 -23.76 -1.63 14.30
C GLY A 16 -22.38 -2.01 14.84
N THR A 17 -22.24 -3.13 15.57
CA THR A 17 -20.92 -3.66 15.97
C THR A 17 -20.02 -3.81 14.72
N THR A 18 -18.75 -3.47 14.85
CA THR A 18 -17.73 -3.61 13.78
C THR A 18 -16.88 -4.85 13.97
N TRP A 19 -16.27 -5.35 12.90
CA TRP A 19 -15.27 -6.41 13.00
C TRP A 19 -14.08 -6.03 13.87
N MET A 20 -13.79 -4.73 14.00
CA MET A 20 -12.74 -4.23 14.91
C MET A 20 -13.06 -4.54 16.38
N GLU A 21 -14.30 -4.37 16.79
CA GLU A 21 -14.73 -4.65 18.17
C GLU A 21 -14.66 -6.14 18.44
N VAL A 22 -15.11 -6.97 17.50
CA VAL A 22 -14.99 -8.43 17.57
C VAL A 22 -13.52 -8.86 17.60
N ALA A 23 -12.67 -8.30 16.74
CA ALA A 23 -11.25 -8.61 16.71
C ALA A 23 -10.55 -8.24 18.03
N ARG A 24 -10.90 -7.12 18.65
CA ARG A 24 -10.34 -6.70 19.97
C ARG A 24 -10.69 -7.70 21.07
N GLU A 25 -11.90 -8.22 21.07
CA GLU A 25 -12.33 -9.22 22.03
C GLU A 25 -11.48 -10.51 21.94
N HIS A 26 -11.21 -10.96 20.71
CA HIS A 26 -10.46 -12.17 20.43
C HIS A 26 -8.94 -11.97 20.30
N GLN A 27 -8.42 -10.73 20.36
CA GLN A 27 -6.99 -10.44 20.13
C GLN A 27 -6.06 -11.23 21.05
N LYS A 28 -6.47 -11.52 22.27
CA LYS A 28 -5.64 -12.27 23.26
C LYS A 28 -5.42 -13.73 22.86
N GLU A 29 -6.23 -14.29 21.98
CA GLU A 29 -6.12 -15.64 21.46
C GLU A 29 -5.07 -15.75 20.35
N TYR A 30 -4.58 -14.61 19.86
CA TYR A 30 -3.66 -14.51 18.72
C TYR A 30 -2.34 -13.86 19.12
N GLU A 31 -1.25 -14.49 18.72
CA GLU A 31 0.10 -13.96 18.95
C GLU A 31 0.38 -12.66 18.18
N TYR A 32 -0.24 -12.52 17.00
CA TYR A 32 -0.06 -11.37 16.10
C TYR A 32 -1.33 -10.56 16.01
N ASP A 33 -1.19 -9.25 15.73
CA ASP A 33 -2.35 -8.36 15.55
C ASP A 33 -3.29 -8.91 14.47
N ILE A 34 -4.59 -8.94 14.77
CA ILE A 34 -5.64 -9.26 13.82
C ILE A 34 -5.81 -8.05 12.89
N LEU A 35 -5.54 -8.23 11.60
CA LEU A 35 -5.50 -7.14 10.61
C LEU A 35 -6.75 -7.11 9.71
N LEU A 36 -7.31 -8.28 9.41
CA LEU A 36 -8.49 -8.46 8.58
C LEU A 36 -9.35 -9.60 9.13
N VAL A 37 -10.53 -9.78 8.56
CA VAL A 37 -11.38 -10.95 8.81
C VAL A 37 -11.76 -11.66 7.51
N ARG A 38 -12.12 -12.95 7.63
CA ARG A 38 -12.83 -13.69 6.58
C ARG A 38 -14.26 -13.93 7.04
N VAL A 39 -15.18 -13.41 6.30
CA VAL A 39 -16.63 -13.51 6.50
C VAL A 39 -17.17 -14.48 5.45
N ASN A 40 -17.60 -15.67 5.85
CA ASN A 40 -17.98 -16.74 4.92
C ASN A 40 -16.92 -16.97 3.83
N GLY A 41 -15.63 -17.05 4.23
CA GLY A 41 -14.49 -17.25 3.35
C GLY A 41 -13.99 -16.00 2.60
N LYS A 42 -14.75 -14.89 2.56
CA LYS A 42 -14.39 -13.65 1.85
C LYS A 42 -13.69 -12.65 2.78
N LEU A 43 -12.55 -12.13 2.34
CA LEU A 43 -11.80 -11.11 3.08
C LEU A 43 -12.61 -9.81 3.26
N GLN A 44 -12.52 -9.24 4.45
CA GLN A 44 -13.08 -7.92 4.78
C GLN A 44 -12.15 -7.15 5.72
N GLU A 45 -12.25 -5.83 5.65
CA GLU A 45 -11.57 -4.89 6.55
C GLU A 45 -12.35 -4.74 7.86
N LEU A 46 -11.63 -4.43 8.93
CA LEU A 46 -12.18 -4.39 10.29
C LEU A 46 -13.20 -3.27 10.54
N HIS A 47 -13.26 -2.24 9.71
CA HIS A 47 -14.25 -1.17 9.84
C HIS A 47 -15.68 -1.57 9.41
N LYS A 48 -15.83 -2.71 8.75
CA LYS A 48 -17.14 -3.20 8.30
C LYS A 48 -17.97 -3.66 9.49
N GLN A 49 -19.31 -3.51 9.36
CA GLN A 49 -20.25 -3.96 10.36
C GLN A 49 -20.44 -5.47 10.34
N VAL A 50 -20.72 -6.01 11.52
CA VAL A 50 -21.02 -7.42 11.74
C VAL A 50 -22.34 -7.80 11.07
N LYS A 51 -22.40 -9.04 10.57
CA LYS A 51 -23.58 -9.68 10.01
C LYS A 51 -23.51 -11.19 10.29
N ASP A 52 -24.63 -11.86 10.12
CA ASP A 52 -24.71 -13.32 10.27
C ASP A 52 -23.70 -14.02 9.37
N CYS A 53 -22.78 -14.77 9.97
CA CYS A 53 -21.72 -15.43 9.23
C CYS A 53 -20.90 -16.43 10.05
N GLU A 54 -20.11 -17.20 9.33
CA GLU A 54 -18.92 -17.84 9.87
C GLU A 54 -17.72 -16.90 9.70
N LEU A 55 -17.00 -16.68 10.81
CA LEU A 55 -15.86 -15.72 10.89
C LEU A 55 -14.57 -16.45 11.18
N SER A 56 -13.51 -16.03 10.51
CA SER A 56 -12.12 -16.32 10.91
C SER A 56 -11.26 -15.06 10.83
N PHE A 57 -10.26 -14.99 11.68
CA PHE A 57 -9.34 -13.86 11.76
C PHE A 57 -8.12 -14.05 10.85
N VAL A 58 -7.58 -12.94 10.39
CA VAL A 58 -6.40 -12.88 9.52
C VAL A 58 -5.38 -11.96 10.16
N THR A 59 -4.20 -12.49 10.42
CA THR A 59 -3.09 -11.80 11.07
C THR A 59 -1.97 -11.46 10.08
N ALA A 60 -0.91 -10.80 10.54
CA ALA A 60 0.30 -10.55 9.73
C ALA A 60 1.05 -11.86 9.35
N LYS A 61 0.75 -12.99 10.00
CA LYS A 61 1.29 -14.32 9.65
C LYS A 61 0.64 -14.91 8.40
N ASP A 62 -0.50 -14.37 7.99
CA ASP A 62 -1.22 -14.76 6.80
C ASP A 62 -0.85 -13.87 5.61
N LYS A 63 -0.73 -14.44 4.42
CA LYS A 63 -0.39 -13.69 3.19
C LYS A 63 -1.30 -12.46 2.96
N PRO A 64 -2.64 -12.53 3.09
CA PRO A 64 -3.51 -11.37 2.92
C PRO A 64 -3.27 -10.28 3.99
N GLY A 65 -3.02 -10.69 5.24
CA GLY A 65 -2.73 -9.77 6.34
C GLY A 65 -1.41 -9.04 6.14
N MET A 66 -0.33 -9.76 5.79
CA MET A 66 0.96 -9.16 5.47
C MET A 66 0.86 -8.21 4.27
N SER A 67 0.12 -8.58 3.23
CA SER A 67 -0.11 -7.70 2.08
C SER A 67 -0.91 -6.44 2.45
N ALA A 68 -1.87 -6.53 3.38
CA ALA A 68 -2.56 -5.34 3.89
C ALA A 68 -1.64 -4.45 4.71
N TYR A 69 -0.79 -5.04 5.55
CA TYR A 69 0.24 -4.32 6.30
C TYR A 69 1.18 -3.54 5.37
N GLN A 70 1.75 -4.21 4.36
CA GLN A 70 2.69 -3.60 3.42
C GLN A 70 2.08 -2.44 2.64
N ARG A 71 0.84 -2.59 2.14
CA ARG A 71 0.12 -1.50 1.45
C ARG A 71 -0.12 -0.31 2.37
N SER A 72 -0.54 -0.58 3.61
CA SER A 72 -0.80 0.48 4.59
C SER A 72 0.47 1.21 5.03
N ALA A 73 1.57 0.48 5.19
CA ALA A 73 2.88 1.06 5.48
C ALA A 73 3.38 1.94 4.32
N SER A 74 3.16 1.50 3.08
CA SER A 74 3.47 2.27 1.88
C SER A 74 2.70 3.59 1.83
N LEU A 75 1.38 3.57 2.05
CA LEU A 75 0.55 4.78 2.09
C LEU A 75 1.00 5.74 3.22
N MET A 76 1.27 5.20 4.40
CA MET A 76 1.76 5.98 5.54
C MET A 76 3.13 6.61 5.26
N MET A 77 4.04 5.87 4.63
CA MET A 77 5.36 6.36 4.24
C MET A 77 5.25 7.50 3.23
N LEU A 78 4.43 7.34 2.17
CA LEU A 78 4.21 8.39 1.18
C LEU A 78 3.71 9.69 1.86
N LYS A 79 2.67 9.59 2.70
CA LYS A 79 2.17 10.74 3.46
C LYS A 79 3.25 11.38 4.33
N ALA A 80 4.03 10.60 5.06
CA ALA A 80 5.08 11.11 5.93
C ALA A 80 6.17 11.83 5.12
N PHE A 81 6.57 11.24 3.99
CA PHE A 81 7.56 11.85 3.09
C PHE A 81 7.10 13.23 2.58
N TYR A 82 5.88 13.32 2.04
CA TYR A 82 5.30 14.59 1.60
C TYR A 82 5.17 15.62 2.74
N SER A 83 4.90 15.14 3.96
CA SER A 83 4.79 16.02 5.14
C SER A 83 6.15 16.61 5.54
N VAL A 84 7.25 15.88 5.36
CA VAL A 84 8.61 16.32 5.71
C VAL A 84 9.23 17.15 4.58
N ALA A 85 9.12 16.67 3.35
CA ALA A 85 9.67 17.38 2.19
C ALA A 85 8.92 18.68 1.85
N GLY A 86 7.61 18.73 2.17
CA GLY A 86 6.70 19.72 1.61
C GLY A 86 6.25 19.32 0.19
N ALA A 87 4.94 19.31 -0.05
CA ALA A 87 4.38 18.79 -1.30
C ALA A 87 4.95 19.47 -2.57
N GLY A 88 5.20 20.78 -2.52
CA GLY A 88 5.77 21.52 -3.65
C GLY A 88 7.24 21.22 -3.96
N ASN A 89 7.95 20.52 -3.06
CA ASN A 89 9.35 20.14 -3.24
C ASN A 89 9.54 18.74 -3.81
N VAL A 90 8.48 17.95 -3.93
CA VAL A 90 8.54 16.57 -4.41
C VAL A 90 8.15 16.53 -5.88
N GLU A 91 9.11 16.25 -6.74
CA GLU A 91 8.88 16.07 -8.19
C GLU A 91 8.45 14.63 -8.50
N LYS A 92 9.05 13.64 -7.80
CA LYS A 92 8.77 12.23 -7.96
C LYS A 92 8.93 11.50 -6.64
N LEU A 93 7.95 10.70 -6.28
CA LEU A 93 8.02 9.74 -5.18
C LEU A 93 7.24 8.49 -5.61
N MET A 94 7.96 7.41 -5.91
CA MET A 94 7.37 6.21 -6.48
C MET A 94 8.00 4.95 -5.90
N ILE A 95 7.16 4.03 -5.47
CA ILE A 95 7.59 2.67 -5.14
C ILE A 95 7.78 1.93 -6.46
N ASP A 96 9.02 1.58 -6.77
CA ASP A 96 9.40 1.04 -8.08
C ASP A 96 9.41 -0.50 -8.07
N PHE A 97 10.29 -1.11 -7.30
CA PHE A 97 10.44 -2.57 -7.27
C PHE A 97 10.82 -3.09 -5.86
N SER A 98 10.75 -4.41 -5.69
CA SER A 98 11.19 -5.06 -4.45
C SER A 98 12.68 -5.39 -4.52
N ILE A 99 13.43 -5.06 -3.46
CA ILE A 99 14.85 -5.37 -3.33
C ILE A 99 15.22 -5.59 -1.86
N GLY A 100 16.12 -6.52 -1.59
CA GLY A 100 16.64 -6.73 -0.24
C GLY A 100 15.56 -7.01 0.82
N ARG A 101 14.46 -7.65 0.44
CA ARG A 101 13.26 -7.89 1.27
C ARG A 101 12.47 -6.62 1.65
N GLY A 102 12.75 -5.49 0.98
CA GLY A 102 12.03 -4.23 1.10
C GLY A 102 11.51 -3.74 -0.24
N PHE A 103 11.00 -2.51 -0.28
CA PHE A 103 10.57 -1.83 -1.48
C PHE A 103 11.49 -0.66 -1.77
N PHE A 104 12.10 -0.65 -2.96
CA PHE A 104 12.84 0.50 -3.42
C PHE A 104 11.88 1.63 -3.79
N VAL A 105 12.19 2.82 -3.31
CA VAL A 105 11.42 4.05 -3.53
C VAL A 105 12.32 5.06 -4.22
N GLU A 106 11.98 5.40 -5.45
CA GLU A 106 12.60 6.51 -6.16
C GLU A 106 12.05 7.83 -5.61
N ALA A 107 12.93 8.73 -5.20
CA ALA A 107 12.58 10.04 -4.67
C ALA A 107 13.41 11.13 -5.35
N ARG A 108 12.74 12.11 -5.97
CA ARG A 108 13.37 13.28 -6.61
C ARG A 108 12.63 14.55 -6.25
N GLY A 109 13.35 15.64 -6.15
CA GLY A 109 12.80 16.95 -5.88
C GLY A 109 13.81 17.89 -5.24
N ASN A 110 13.31 18.99 -4.68
CA ASN A 110 14.13 20.00 -4.03
C ASN A 110 14.34 19.68 -2.53
N PHE A 111 15.03 18.58 -2.26
CA PHE A 111 15.43 18.14 -0.91
C PHE A 111 16.73 17.33 -0.97
N VAL A 112 17.45 17.24 0.13
CA VAL A 112 18.66 16.39 0.23
C VAL A 112 18.24 15.05 0.81
N LEU A 113 18.24 14.01 -0.02
CA LEU A 113 17.93 12.64 0.41
C LEU A 113 19.15 12.02 1.10
N ASN A 114 19.21 12.14 2.40
CA ASN A 114 20.26 11.57 3.26
C ASN A 114 19.63 10.83 4.46
N GLN A 115 20.45 10.26 5.31
CA GLN A 115 19.97 9.54 6.50
C GLN A 115 19.18 10.44 7.44
N GLU A 116 19.61 11.68 7.67
CA GLU A 116 18.93 12.64 8.54
C GLU A 116 17.51 12.95 8.04
N PHE A 117 17.35 13.17 6.73
CA PHE A 117 16.04 13.37 6.10
C PHE A 117 15.15 12.15 6.28
N LEU A 118 15.66 10.94 6.05
CA LEU A 118 14.89 9.70 6.24
C LEU A 118 14.57 9.44 7.71
N ASP A 119 15.42 9.84 8.63
CA ASP A 119 15.13 9.76 10.07
C ASP A 119 13.99 10.71 10.47
N ALA A 120 13.92 11.90 9.87
CA ALA A 120 12.77 12.80 10.04
C ALA A 120 11.48 12.18 9.47
N VAL A 121 11.53 11.54 8.30
CA VAL A 121 10.38 10.81 7.74
C VAL A 121 9.97 9.66 8.67
N LYS A 122 10.92 8.87 9.18
CA LYS A 122 10.65 7.80 10.15
C LYS A 122 10.01 8.32 11.43
N ALA A 123 10.50 9.44 11.95
CA ALA A 123 9.92 10.08 13.12
C ALA A 123 8.46 10.48 12.88
N LYS A 124 8.17 11.02 11.69
CA LYS A 124 6.80 11.36 11.28
C LYS A 124 5.90 10.14 11.14
N MET A 125 6.42 9.05 10.59
CA MET A 125 5.70 7.77 10.54
C MET A 125 5.39 7.25 11.96
N ARG A 126 6.34 7.32 12.90
CA ARG A 126 6.12 6.91 14.30
C ARG A 126 5.06 7.76 14.98
N GLU A 127 5.07 9.09 14.77
CA GLU A 127 4.00 9.97 15.23
C GLU A 127 2.63 9.49 14.75
N TYR A 128 2.51 9.10 13.47
CA TYR A 128 1.24 8.58 12.93
C TYR A 128 0.84 7.25 13.58
N VAL A 129 1.80 6.38 13.87
CA VAL A 129 1.53 5.11 14.58
C VAL A 129 0.98 5.38 15.98
N GLU A 130 1.58 6.29 16.73
CA GLU A 130 1.16 6.66 18.09
C GLU A 130 -0.25 7.30 18.09
N ARG A 131 -0.52 8.15 17.12
CA ARG A 131 -1.84 8.79 16.92
C ARG A 131 -2.93 7.80 16.46
N LYS A 132 -2.58 6.61 15.98
CA LYS A 132 -3.52 5.60 15.47
C LYS A 132 -4.52 6.17 14.47
N ILE A 133 -4.02 6.94 13.51
CA ILE A 133 -4.85 7.64 12.52
C ILE A 133 -5.64 6.62 11.69
N PRO A 134 -6.97 6.73 11.58
CA PRO A 134 -7.77 5.82 10.76
C PRO A 134 -7.34 5.83 9.29
N ILE A 135 -7.27 4.65 8.69
CA ILE A 135 -7.13 4.51 7.24
C ILE A 135 -8.53 4.38 6.66
N MET A 136 -8.99 5.45 6.05
CA MET A 136 -10.33 5.55 5.52
C MET A 136 -10.37 5.02 4.09
N LYS A 137 -11.52 4.43 3.73
CA LYS A 137 -11.77 3.92 2.38
C LYS A 137 -13.06 4.51 1.85
N ARG A 138 -13.00 5.07 0.65
CA ARG A 138 -14.19 5.48 -0.10
C ARG A 138 -14.19 4.84 -1.49
N SER A 139 -15.39 4.47 -1.94
CA SER A 139 -15.59 4.00 -3.30
C SER A 139 -16.10 5.14 -4.15
N VAL A 140 -15.41 5.44 -5.24
CA VAL A 140 -15.77 6.52 -6.19
C VAL A 140 -16.02 5.95 -7.57
N SER A 141 -16.65 6.70 -8.47
CA SER A 141 -16.71 6.34 -9.88
C SER A 141 -15.30 6.37 -10.49
N THR A 142 -15.09 5.65 -11.59
CA THR A 142 -13.80 5.70 -12.28
C THR A 142 -13.50 7.10 -12.81
N ASP A 143 -14.51 7.82 -13.27
CA ASP A 143 -14.37 9.19 -13.77
C ASP A 143 -13.97 10.16 -12.65
N ASP A 144 -14.65 10.12 -11.49
CA ASP A 144 -14.27 10.92 -10.31
C ASP A 144 -12.83 10.60 -9.86
N ALA A 145 -12.39 9.33 -9.98
CA ALA A 145 -11.02 8.95 -9.64
C ALA A 145 -10.00 9.54 -10.62
N ILE A 146 -10.30 9.58 -11.91
CA ILE A 146 -9.45 10.21 -12.92
C ILE A 146 -9.28 11.70 -12.60
N GLU A 147 -10.39 12.42 -12.37
CA GLU A 147 -10.36 13.85 -12.01
C GLU A 147 -9.56 14.09 -10.72
N LEU A 148 -9.74 13.24 -9.70
CA LEU A 148 -8.98 13.31 -8.46
C LEU A 148 -7.48 13.17 -8.71
N PHE A 149 -7.06 12.18 -9.50
CA PHE A 149 -5.65 11.93 -9.78
C PHE A 149 -5.03 13.04 -10.62
N GLU A 150 -5.76 13.60 -11.58
CA GLU A 150 -5.30 14.78 -12.35
C GLU A 150 -5.12 16.00 -11.44
N LYS A 151 -6.06 16.26 -10.53
CA LYS A 151 -5.99 17.34 -9.53
C LYS A 151 -4.80 17.17 -8.56
N LEU A 152 -4.47 15.92 -8.21
CA LEU A 152 -3.35 15.60 -7.34
C LEU A 152 -2.00 15.47 -8.08
N GLY A 153 -1.96 15.68 -9.39
CA GLY A 153 -0.76 15.55 -10.23
C GLY A 153 -0.32 14.09 -10.45
N MET A 154 -1.18 13.10 -10.14
CA MET A 154 -0.92 11.66 -10.31
C MET A 154 -1.33 11.21 -11.73
N TYR A 155 -0.72 11.82 -12.75
CA TYR A 155 -1.10 11.61 -14.16
C TYR A 155 -0.92 10.17 -14.64
N ASP A 156 0.04 9.44 -14.10
CA ASP A 156 0.26 8.01 -14.35
C ASP A 156 -0.97 7.17 -13.97
N LYS A 157 -1.57 7.47 -12.81
CA LYS A 157 -2.79 6.83 -12.33
C LYS A 157 -4.00 7.24 -13.14
N ALA A 158 -4.17 8.53 -13.42
CA ALA A 158 -5.26 9.01 -14.28
C ALA A 158 -5.22 8.31 -15.66
N ARG A 159 -4.02 8.20 -16.25
CA ARG A 159 -3.79 7.50 -17.52
C ARG A 159 -4.14 6.01 -17.44
N LEU A 160 -3.76 5.32 -16.36
CA LEU A 160 -4.10 3.91 -16.14
C LEU A 160 -5.62 3.71 -16.07
N PHE A 161 -6.33 4.60 -15.37
CA PHE A 161 -7.77 4.46 -15.15
C PHE A 161 -8.61 4.69 -16.40
N ARG A 162 -8.13 5.43 -17.39
CA ARG A 162 -8.81 5.61 -18.70
C ARG A 162 -9.05 4.28 -19.42
N TYR A 163 -8.23 3.26 -19.15
CA TYR A 163 -8.35 1.92 -19.78
C TYR A 163 -9.02 0.89 -18.88
N ARG A 164 -9.39 1.27 -17.66
CA ARG A 164 -9.92 0.32 -16.70
C ARG A 164 -11.43 0.16 -16.85
N MET A 165 -11.87 -1.02 -17.29
CA MET A 165 -13.29 -1.37 -17.47
C MET A 165 -13.98 -1.70 -16.13
N VAL A 166 -13.91 -0.81 -15.15
CA VAL A 166 -14.62 -0.92 -13.86
C VAL A 166 -15.34 0.36 -13.58
N SER A 167 -16.58 0.27 -13.10
CA SER A 167 -17.40 1.46 -12.81
C SER A 167 -16.98 2.18 -11.53
N ARG A 168 -16.33 1.48 -10.60
CA ARG A 168 -15.96 2.05 -9.30
C ARG A 168 -14.58 1.56 -8.84
N VAL A 169 -13.87 2.43 -8.14
CA VAL A 169 -12.56 2.17 -7.56
C VAL A 169 -12.50 2.61 -6.10
N ASN A 170 -11.59 2.01 -5.33
CA ASN A 170 -11.40 2.34 -3.93
C ASN A 170 -10.21 3.29 -3.77
N ILE A 171 -10.47 4.45 -3.17
CA ILE A 171 -9.47 5.40 -2.73
C ILE A 171 -9.29 5.23 -1.23
N TYR A 172 -8.04 5.18 -0.79
CA TYR A 172 -7.68 5.14 0.62
C TYR A 172 -7.09 6.48 1.05
N SER A 173 -7.34 6.86 2.29
CA SER A 173 -6.81 8.11 2.83
C SER A 173 -6.32 7.96 4.26
N ILE A 174 -5.27 8.72 4.60
CA ILE A 174 -4.77 8.94 5.94
C ILE A 174 -4.78 10.45 6.18
N ASP A 175 -5.69 10.94 7.02
CA ASP A 175 -5.76 12.36 7.42
C ASP A 175 -5.65 13.30 6.19
N GLY A 176 -6.54 13.09 5.21
CA GLY A 176 -6.64 13.89 3.97
C GLY A 176 -5.63 13.57 2.87
N PHE A 177 -4.59 12.78 3.12
CA PHE A 177 -3.70 12.30 2.07
C PHE A 177 -4.34 11.09 1.39
N GLU A 178 -4.67 11.21 0.11
CA GLU A 178 -5.40 10.21 -0.66
C GLU A 178 -4.51 9.52 -1.69
N ASP A 179 -4.70 8.21 -1.84
CA ASP A 179 -4.07 7.42 -2.90
C ASP A 179 -4.90 6.18 -3.25
N TYR A 180 -4.60 5.59 -4.41
CA TYR A 180 -5.20 4.36 -4.89
C TYR A 180 -4.39 3.14 -4.52
N TYR A 181 -5.07 2.15 -3.94
CA TYR A 181 -4.50 0.82 -3.73
C TYR A 181 -5.48 -0.27 -4.11
N TYR A 182 -5.00 -1.29 -4.81
CA TYR A 182 -5.75 -2.49 -5.07
C TYR A 182 -5.59 -3.48 -3.93
N GLY A 183 -6.67 -3.70 -3.18
CA GLY A 183 -6.71 -4.65 -2.08
C GLY A 183 -7.13 -4.01 -0.75
N TYR A 184 -6.91 -4.75 0.33
CA TYR A 184 -7.33 -4.36 1.69
C TYR A 184 -6.20 -3.65 2.43
N MET A 185 -6.57 -2.78 3.37
CA MET A 185 -5.68 -2.05 4.28
C MET A 185 -5.96 -2.44 5.73
N VAL A 186 -5.02 -2.15 6.62
CA VAL A 186 -5.26 -2.23 8.07
C VAL A 186 -6.14 -1.08 8.51
N GLN A 187 -6.79 -1.21 9.68
CA GLN A 187 -7.79 -0.27 10.17
C GLN A 187 -7.24 1.14 10.44
N ASN A 188 -6.03 1.23 10.98
CA ASN A 188 -5.38 2.50 11.32
C ASN A 188 -3.86 2.35 11.34
N THR A 189 -3.15 3.46 11.42
CA THR A 189 -1.68 3.48 11.42
C THR A 189 -1.05 2.80 12.63
N GLY A 190 -1.76 2.63 13.75
CA GLY A 190 -1.26 1.97 14.96
C GLY A 190 -0.90 0.49 14.79
N TYR A 191 -1.36 -0.14 13.71
CA TYR A 191 -0.97 -1.51 13.35
C TYR A 191 0.41 -1.58 12.67
N ILE A 192 0.94 -0.45 12.17
CA ILE A 192 2.18 -0.40 11.38
C ILE A 192 3.35 -0.10 12.32
N LYS A 193 3.72 -1.07 13.16
CA LYS A 193 4.70 -0.87 14.24
C LYS A 193 6.16 -1.02 13.82
N HIS A 194 6.41 -1.81 12.77
CA HIS A 194 7.75 -2.23 12.36
C HIS A 194 8.03 -1.77 10.92
N PHE A 195 8.92 -0.82 10.77
CA PHE A 195 9.40 -0.30 9.49
C PHE A 195 10.77 0.36 9.68
N ASP A 196 11.53 0.44 8.60
CA ASP A 196 12.73 1.27 8.52
C ASP A 196 12.88 1.86 7.12
N LEU A 197 13.62 2.97 7.02
CA LEU A 197 13.96 3.62 5.75
C LEU A 197 15.49 3.69 5.66
N ILE A 198 16.04 3.09 4.61
CA ILE A 198 17.48 2.95 4.41
C ILE A 198 17.85 3.65 3.11
N PRO A 199 18.76 4.65 3.11
CA PRO A 199 19.26 5.26 1.89
C PRO A 199 19.86 4.20 0.97
N TYR A 200 19.50 4.21 -0.31
CA TYR A 200 20.03 3.29 -1.28
C TYR A 200 20.04 3.91 -2.67
N HIS A 201 21.25 4.07 -3.25
CA HIS A 201 21.44 4.74 -4.54
C HIS A 201 20.74 6.11 -4.63
N TYR A 202 19.90 6.32 -5.66
CA TYR A 202 19.17 7.57 -5.90
C TYR A 202 17.79 7.62 -5.21
N GLY A 203 17.57 6.76 -4.25
CA GLY A 203 16.33 6.62 -3.51
C GLY A 203 16.56 6.05 -2.12
N PHE A 204 15.62 5.29 -1.65
CA PHE A 204 15.71 4.58 -0.37
C PHE A 204 14.91 3.27 -0.41
N VAL A 205 15.14 2.41 0.55
CA VAL A 205 14.39 1.16 0.72
C VAL A 205 13.48 1.28 1.93
N LEU A 206 12.18 1.07 1.71
CA LEU A 206 11.20 0.87 2.77
C LEU A 206 11.27 -0.59 3.22
N MET A 207 11.85 -0.81 4.39
CA MET A 207 11.92 -2.11 5.04
C MET A 207 10.67 -2.37 5.86
N MET A 208 10.14 -3.59 5.77
CA MET A 208 8.95 -4.04 6.48
C MET A 208 9.13 -5.49 6.94
N PRO A 209 8.37 -5.94 7.95
CA PRO A 209 8.40 -7.33 8.39
C PRO A 209 8.03 -8.28 7.26
N GLN A 210 8.48 -9.51 7.40
CA GLN A 210 8.11 -10.60 6.52
C GLN A 210 7.07 -11.51 7.19
N MET A 211 6.29 -12.21 6.39
CA MET A 211 5.29 -13.18 6.88
C MET A 211 5.92 -14.27 7.77
N SER A 212 7.20 -14.60 7.55
CA SER A 212 7.94 -15.56 8.38
C SER A 212 8.14 -15.06 9.82
N ASP A 213 8.37 -13.75 10.00
CA ASP A 213 8.50 -13.10 11.32
C ASP A 213 7.90 -11.69 11.29
N PRO A 214 6.58 -11.56 11.57
CA PRO A 214 5.89 -10.27 11.53
C PRO A 214 6.27 -9.26 12.61
N LYS A 215 7.02 -9.68 13.63
CA LYS A 215 7.45 -8.82 14.75
C LYS A 215 8.84 -8.26 14.57
N LYS A 216 9.58 -8.68 13.53
CA LYS A 216 10.97 -8.31 13.33
C LYS A 216 11.23 -7.81 11.91
N LEU A 217 12.03 -6.79 11.79
CA LEU A 217 12.55 -6.36 10.50
C LEU A 217 13.71 -7.29 10.07
N PRO A 218 13.70 -7.76 8.83
CA PRO A 218 14.86 -8.44 8.28
C PRO A 218 16.03 -7.46 8.15
N ALA A 219 17.26 -7.95 8.22
CA ALA A 219 18.42 -7.16 7.84
C ALA A 219 18.33 -6.79 6.35
N PHE A 220 18.70 -5.57 6.03
CA PHE A 220 18.84 -5.16 4.63
C PHE A 220 20.13 -5.72 4.06
N GLU A 221 20.01 -6.44 2.96
CA GLU A 221 21.15 -6.98 2.20
C GLU A 221 21.18 -6.31 0.84
N PRO A 222 22.18 -5.44 0.55
CA PRO A 222 22.32 -4.80 -0.75
C PRO A 222 22.44 -5.82 -1.88
N GLN A 223 21.72 -5.62 -2.97
CA GLN A 223 21.69 -6.51 -4.13
C GLN A 223 22.08 -5.74 -5.40
N GLU A 224 23.36 -5.34 -5.49
CA GLU A 224 23.86 -4.42 -6.52
C GLU A 224 23.58 -4.89 -7.95
N LYS A 225 23.80 -6.17 -8.24
CA LYS A 225 23.54 -6.73 -9.59
C LYS A 225 22.07 -6.67 -9.94
N LEU A 226 21.18 -7.06 -9.00
CA LEU A 226 19.74 -7.00 -9.21
C LEU A 226 19.28 -5.55 -9.38
N PHE A 227 19.78 -4.64 -8.55
CA PHE A 227 19.48 -3.22 -8.65
C PHE A 227 19.86 -2.66 -10.02
N ALA A 228 21.07 -2.92 -10.49
CA ALA A 228 21.53 -2.49 -11.80
C ALA A 228 20.63 -3.00 -12.94
N THR A 229 20.30 -4.30 -12.93
CA THR A 229 19.40 -4.90 -13.94
C THR A 229 17.99 -4.29 -13.92
N LEU A 230 17.42 -4.11 -12.74
CA LEU A 230 16.07 -3.51 -12.62
C LEU A 230 16.07 -2.03 -13.05
N THR A 231 17.13 -1.28 -12.69
CA THR A 231 17.32 0.11 -13.12
C THR A 231 17.47 0.21 -14.63
N GLU A 232 18.26 -0.66 -15.25
CA GLU A 232 18.43 -0.72 -16.70
C GLU A 232 17.09 -1.00 -17.40
N SER A 233 16.32 -1.96 -16.89
CA SER A 233 14.97 -2.27 -17.39
C SER A 233 14.03 -1.07 -17.28
N SER A 234 14.04 -0.36 -16.15
CA SER A 234 13.24 0.88 -15.96
C SER A 234 13.67 1.98 -16.93
N LEU A 235 14.99 2.16 -17.15
CA LEU A 235 15.51 3.12 -18.13
C LEU A 235 15.13 2.77 -19.56
N TRP A 236 15.15 1.48 -19.91
CA TRP A 236 14.68 1.02 -21.20
C TRP A 236 13.19 1.33 -21.39
N GLY A 237 12.36 1.04 -20.39
CA GLY A 237 10.94 1.40 -20.40
C GLY A 237 10.72 2.90 -20.64
N LYS A 238 11.51 3.77 -19.97
CA LYS A 238 11.46 5.23 -20.19
C LYS A 238 11.79 5.62 -21.63
N ARG A 239 12.87 5.06 -22.20
CA ARG A 239 13.27 5.34 -23.59
C ARG A 239 12.23 4.93 -24.62
N MET A 240 11.41 3.93 -24.28
CA MET A 240 10.34 3.42 -25.13
C MET A 240 8.98 4.08 -24.86
N ASP A 241 8.90 5.07 -23.97
CA ASP A 241 7.66 5.67 -23.44
C ASP A 241 6.71 4.61 -22.84
N LEU A 242 7.27 3.66 -22.08
CA LEU A 242 6.58 2.55 -21.41
C LEU A 242 6.85 2.56 -19.90
N GLU A 243 6.90 3.74 -19.29
CA GLU A 243 7.25 3.87 -17.88
C GLU A 243 6.24 3.19 -16.92
N ASN A 244 5.01 3.01 -17.35
CA ASN A 244 3.94 2.46 -16.55
C ASN A 244 2.88 1.76 -17.42
N VAL A 245 1.97 1.05 -16.76
CA VAL A 245 0.90 0.28 -17.45
C VAL A 245 -0.03 1.19 -18.25
N GLY A 246 -0.27 2.43 -17.80
CA GLY A 246 -1.05 3.40 -18.56
C GLY A 246 -0.40 3.74 -19.89
N ALA A 247 0.92 3.97 -19.90
CA ALA A 247 1.69 4.21 -21.10
C ALA A 247 1.67 3.01 -22.06
N LEU A 248 1.79 1.80 -21.51
CA LEU A 248 1.67 0.56 -22.30
C LEU A 248 0.28 0.46 -22.96
N ASN A 249 -0.79 0.74 -22.22
CA ASN A 249 -2.15 0.72 -22.75
C ASN A 249 -2.36 1.73 -23.88
N ASP A 250 -1.78 2.93 -23.77
CA ASP A 250 -1.83 3.93 -24.88
C ASP A 250 -1.14 3.39 -26.16
N ARG A 251 0.01 2.71 -26.01
CA ARG A 251 0.71 2.08 -27.16
C ARG A 251 -0.10 0.96 -27.78
N ILE A 252 -0.77 0.13 -26.95
CA ILE A 252 -1.68 -0.91 -27.42
C ILE A 252 -2.84 -0.29 -28.19
N ALA A 253 -3.50 0.71 -27.61
CA ALA A 253 -4.66 1.38 -28.21
C ALA A 253 -4.32 2.11 -29.53
N SER A 254 -3.09 2.65 -29.64
CA SER A 254 -2.61 3.31 -30.86
C SER A 254 -2.06 2.36 -31.93
N GLY A 255 -2.07 1.04 -31.70
CA GLY A 255 -1.57 0.04 -32.64
C GLY A 255 -0.04 -0.01 -32.80
N GLN A 256 0.71 0.66 -31.89
CA GLN A 256 2.17 0.76 -31.99
C GLN A 256 2.95 -0.39 -31.33
N MET A 257 2.27 -1.50 -30.98
CA MET A 257 2.88 -2.65 -30.32
C MET A 257 3.89 -3.42 -31.20
N GLN A 258 3.72 -3.44 -32.51
CA GLN A 258 4.62 -4.16 -33.41
C GLN A 258 6.09 -3.70 -33.29
N ARG A 259 6.33 -2.39 -33.13
CA ARG A 259 7.69 -1.86 -32.94
C ARG A 259 8.32 -2.30 -31.64
N LEU A 260 7.50 -2.54 -30.59
CA LEU A 260 7.97 -2.98 -29.28
C LEU A 260 8.36 -4.47 -29.30
N ILE A 261 7.57 -5.29 -30.01
CA ILE A 261 7.84 -6.72 -30.17
C ILE A 261 9.14 -6.93 -30.96
N LEU A 262 9.31 -6.23 -32.09
CA LEU A 262 10.50 -6.31 -32.92
C LEU A 262 11.77 -5.77 -32.23
N GLY A 263 11.63 -4.91 -31.21
CA GLY A 263 12.78 -4.41 -30.45
C GLY A 263 13.23 -5.35 -29.32
N GLN A 264 12.53 -6.48 -29.12
CA GLN A 264 12.89 -7.53 -28.16
C GLN A 264 13.51 -8.78 -28.82
N GLU A 265 13.41 -8.91 -30.13
CA GLU A 265 14.09 -9.94 -30.94
C GLU A 265 15.53 -9.49 -31.30
#